data_701e1ba4df7d6e56d7b109ed4bb3102c
#
_entry.id   701e1ba4df7d6e56d7b109ed4bb3102c
#
_cell.length_a   1.000
_cell.length_b   1.000
_cell.length_c   1.000
_cell.angle_alpha   90.00
_cell.angle_beta   90.00
_cell.angle_gamma   90.00
#
_symmetry.space_group_name_H-M   'P 1'
#
loop_
_entity.id
_entity.type
_entity.pdbx_description
1 polymer ?
#
loop_
_entity_poly.entity_id
_entity_poly.type
_entity_poly.pdbx_seq_one_letter_code
_entity_poly.pdbx_strand_id
1 'polypeptide(L)'
;MAKIIQFRLFEPPEVHEIGPRGYEGFTAKFKPKKTTDDCYTPPAVYDAVVKYIDGNIMKLDGYTILRPFKPGGDYLSERYGDDTVVIDNPPFSIYRRIVRNYYEMGVRFFLFGPALSLFVPGVEVAYIIQSAEIVYENGAKVRTSFVTNMLPVWSQIRVILAGKLEAAIIEAQHHNRAKKKHVKPDGLYSSADLLKFVKAGEDRMLEGSTEYVTEINGRRIFGSAMKFPKKDTDYLKTLEYGK
;
A
#
# COMPACT_ATOMS: atom_id res chain seq x y z
N MET A 1 -26.72 -62.18 14.29
CA MET A 1 -25.29 -61.88 14.29
C MET A 1 -25.04 -60.56 13.55
N ALA A 2 -24.71 -59.50 14.27
CA ALA A 2 -24.50 -58.19 13.68
C ALA A 2 -23.07 -58.16 13.10
N LYS A 3 -22.95 -57.79 11.82
CA LYS A 3 -21.65 -57.62 11.13
C LYS A 3 -21.09 -56.25 11.52
N ILE A 4 -20.02 -56.25 12.31
CA ILE A 4 -19.23 -55.08 12.65
C ILE A 4 -18.44 -54.69 11.39
N ILE A 5 -18.78 -53.56 10.75
CA ILE A 5 -17.97 -52.98 9.69
C ILE A 5 -16.90 -52.17 10.39
N GLN A 6 -15.67 -52.71 10.38
CA GLN A 6 -14.50 -51.94 10.78
C GLN A 6 -14.23 -50.86 9.73
N PHE A 7 -14.51 -49.59 10.07
CA PHE A 7 -13.97 -48.47 9.32
C PHE A 7 -12.44 -48.47 9.53
N ARG A 8 -11.68 -48.68 8.46
CA ARG A 8 -10.27 -48.34 8.48
C ARG A 8 -10.19 -46.84 8.77
N LEU A 9 -9.72 -46.51 9.96
CA LEU A 9 -9.22 -45.18 10.28
C LEU A 9 -8.16 -44.82 9.21
N PHE A 10 -8.33 -43.67 8.61
CA PHE A 10 -7.38 -43.08 7.70
C PHE A 10 -5.97 -43.26 8.28
N GLU A 11 -5.05 -43.82 7.51
CA GLU A 11 -3.63 -43.62 7.78
C GLU A 11 -3.41 -42.10 7.83
N PRO A 12 -2.79 -41.55 8.89
CA PRO A 12 -2.51 -40.14 8.94
C PRO A 12 -1.70 -39.80 7.68
N PRO A 13 -2.06 -38.74 6.94
CA PRO A 13 -1.26 -38.34 5.79
C PRO A 13 0.18 -38.19 6.26
N GLU A 14 1.13 -38.74 5.49
CA GLU A 14 2.54 -38.50 5.73
C GLU A 14 2.73 -37.02 6.06
N VAL A 15 3.25 -36.77 7.26
CA VAL A 15 3.57 -35.42 7.70
C VAL A 15 4.68 -34.97 6.79
N HIS A 16 4.33 -34.36 5.67
CA HIS A 16 5.31 -33.63 4.89
C HIS A 16 5.90 -32.62 5.84
N GLU A 17 7.17 -32.79 6.19
CA GLU A 17 7.90 -31.84 7.00
C GLU A 17 7.59 -30.44 6.45
N ILE A 18 6.90 -29.65 7.28
CA ILE A 18 6.69 -28.25 6.98
C ILE A 18 8.09 -27.66 6.93
N GLY A 19 8.63 -27.56 5.72
CA GLY A 19 9.99 -27.10 5.53
C GLY A 19 10.21 -25.78 6.29
N PRO A 20 11.45 -25.44 6.67
CA PRO A 20 11.80 -24.29 7.54
C PRO A 20 11.08 -22.99 7.18
N ARG A 21 10.70 -22.81 5.93
CA ARG A 21 9.95 -21.63 5.46
C ARG A 21 8.52 -21.52 5.99
N GLY A 22 7.87 -22.62 6.40
CA GLY A 22 6.49 -22.56 6.93
C GLY A 22 6.48 -21.97 8.34
N TYR A 23 7.35 -22.42 9.22
CA TYR A 23 7.46 -21.95 10.59
C TYR A 23 8.20 -20.61 10.68
N GLU A 24 9.29 -20.44 9.94
CA GLU A 24 9.98 -19.15 9.83
C GLU A 24 9.11 -18.06 9.20
N GLY A 25 8.32 -18.40 8.17
CA GLY A 25 7.33 -17.48 7.58
C GLY A 25 6.19 -17.14 8.54
N PHE A 26 5.83 -18.07 9.44
CA PHE A 26 4.86 -17.83 10.50
C PHE A 26 5.46 -16.93 11.59
N THR A 27 6.65 -17.24 12.09
CA THR A 27 7.34 -16.44 13.11
C THR A 27 7.76 -15.06 12.59
N ALA A 28 8.08 -14.93 11.30
CA ALA A 28 8.33 -13.62 10.67
C ALA A 28 7.14 -12.67 10.71
N LYS A 29 5.90 -13.19 10.84
CA LYS A 29 4.71 -12.35 11.04
C LYS A 29 4.66 -11.67 12.41
N PHE A 30 5.37 -12.22 13.38
CA PHE A 30 5.47 -11.67 14.76
C PHE A 30 6.73 -10.83 14.97
N LYS A 31 7.64 -10.74 13.99
CA LYS A 31 8.71 -9.74 14.02
C LYS A 31 8.06 -8.36 13.98
N PRO A 32 8.54 -7.38 14.78
CA PRO A 32 8.00 -6.04 14.74
C PRO A 32 8.03 -5.56 13.28
N LYS A 33 6.83 -5.35 12.72
CA LYS A 33 6.72 -4.73 11.39
C LYS A 33 7.33 -3.35 11.52
N LYS A 34 8.16 -2.96 10.56
CA LYS A 34 8.58 -1.56 10.45
C LYS A 34 7.35 -0.70 10.62
N THR A 35 7.41 0.21 11.57
CA THR A 35 6.30 1.12 11.87
C THR A 35 6.12 2.11 10.72
N THR A 36 5.03 2.87 10.71
CA THR A 36 4.86 3.98 9.76
C THR A 36 5.94 5.04 9.91
N ASP A 37 6.68 5.02 10.99
CA ASP A 37 7.80 5.91 11.28
C ASP A 37 9.08 5.52 10.51
N ASP A 38 9.17 4.28 10.02
CA ASP A 38 10.29 3.74 9.21
C ASP A 38 9.98 3.68 7.71
N CYS A 39 8.95 4.39 7.26
CA CYS A 39 8.46 4.30 5.89
C CYS A 39 9.05 5.38 5.00
N TYR A 40 9.80 4.94 3.97
CA TYR A 40 10.19 5.84 2.90
C TYR A 40 9.04 6.07 1.92
N THR A 41 8.85 7.34 1.56
CA THR A 41 7.97 7.72 0.47
C THR A 41 8.59 7.25 -0.85
N PRO A 42 7.86 6.50 -1.69
CA PRO A 42 8.37 6.10 -3.00
C PRO A 42 8.81 7.30 -3.84
N PRO A 43 9.95 7.23 -4.54
CA PRO A 43 10.49 8.36 -5.29
C PRO A 43 9.48 9.01 -6.24
N ALA A 44 8.73 8.23 -7.01
CA ALA A 44 7.73 8.76 -7.93
C ALA A 44 6.60 9.53 -7.23
N VAL A 45 6.18 9.11 -6.03
CA VAL A 45 5.18 9.84 -5.22
C VAL A 45 5.81 11.13 -4.68
N TYR A 46 7.04 11.07 -4.21
CA TYR A 46 7.77 12.24 -3.73
C TYR A 46 7.92 13.29 -4.83
N ASP A 47 8.34 12.88 -6.03
CA ASP A 47 8.50 13.77 -7.19
C ASP A 47 7.16 14.41 -7.61
N ALA A 48 6.07 13.66 -7.57
CA ALA A 48 4.73 14.18 -7.83
C ALA A 48 4.32 15.26 -6.81
N VAL A 49 4.66 15.07 -5.52
CA VAL A 49 4.42 16.05 -4.46
C VAL A 49 5.28 17.30 -4.67
N VAL A 50 6.58 17.16 -4.93
CA VAL A 50 7.49 18.30 -5.20
C VAL A 50 7.00 19.12 -6.41
N LYS A 51 6.62 18.43 -7.49
CA LYS A 51 6.05 19.10 -8.68
C LYS A 51 4.76 19.87 -8.37
N TYR A 52 3.90 19.28 -7.54
CA TYR A 52 2.67 19.98 -7.10
C TYR A 52 2.98 21.22 -6.29
N ILE A 53 3.94 21.15 -5.37
CA ILE A 53 4.39 22.29 -4.56
C ILE A 53 4.88 23.41 -5.46
N ASP A 54 5.79 23.10 -6.38
CA ASP A 54 6.38 24.09 -7.30
C ASP A 54 5.33 24.79 -8.17
N GLY A 55 4.34 24.02 -8.62
CA GLY A 55 3.28 24.57 -9.49
C GLY A 55 2.12 25.27 -8.79
N ASN A 56 1.84 24.97 -7.50
CA ASN A 56 0.60 25.38 -6.84
C ASN A 56 0.75 26.04 -5.48
N ILE A 57 1.91 25.87 -4.81
CA ILE A 57 2.14 26.37 -3.45
C ILE A 57 3.18 27.48 -3.46
N MET A 58 4.41 27.17 -3.86
CA MET A 58 5.52 28.09 -3.89
C MET A 58 6.56 27.63 -4.93
N LYS A 59 7.15 28.55 -5.68
CA LYS A 59 8.27 28.23 -6.56
C LYS A 59 9.46 27.76 -5.72
N LEU A 60 10.03 26.62 -6.10
CA LEU A 60 11.15 25.99 -5.40
C LEU A 60 12.52 26.35 -5.99
N ASP A 61 12.53 27.09 -7.09
CA ASP A 61 13.78 27.57 -7.69
C ASP A 61 14.55 28.45 -6.71
N GLY A 62 15.84 28.18 -6.55
CA GLY A 62 16.70 28.85 -5.58
C GLY A 62 16.62 28.33 -4.14
N TYR A 63 15.74 27.38 -3.85
CA TYR A 63 15.67 26.76 -2.53
C TYR A 63 16.38 25.41 -2.46
N THR A 64 17.03 25.16 -1.34
CA THR A 64 17.59 23.85 -0.98
C THR A 64 16.53 23.01 -0.28
N ILE A 65 16.15 21.89 -0.89
CA ILE A 65 15.18 20.97 -0.30
C ILE A 65 15.88 20.04 0.68
N LEU A 66 15.45 20.06 1.95
CA LEU A 66 15.97 19.19 3.01
C LEU A 66 15.00 18.05 3.32
N ARG A 67 15.58 16.88 3.60
CA ARG A 67 14.86 15.67 4.02
C ARG A 67 15.47 15.09 5.30
N PRO A 68 15.20 15.69 6.47
CA PRO A 68 15.86 15.31 7.73
C PRO A 68 15.34 14.00 8.34
N PHE A 69 14.17 13.52 7.91
CA PHE A 69 13.55 12.30 8.47
C PHE A 69 14.00 11.02 7.77
N LYS A 70 15.32 10.86 7.66
CA LYS A 70 15.97 9.61 7.21
C LYS A 70 16.49 8.83 8.41
N PRO A 71 16.70 7.50 8.33
CA PRO A 71 17.28 6.72 9.41
C PRO A 71 18.61 7.32 9.89
N GLY A 72 18.71 7.52 11.19
CA GLY A 72 19.88 8.15 11.82
C GLY A 72 19.95 9.67 11.66
N GLY A 73 18.96 10.31 11.03
CA GLY A 73 18.85 11.76 10.97
C GLY A 73 18.28 12.32 12.28
N ASP A 74 18.76 13.51 12.64
CA ASP A 74 18.21 14.29 13.75
C ASP A 74 17.76 15.65 13.23
N TYR A 75 16.44 15.81 13.07
CA TYR A 75 15.84 17.04 12.55
C TYR A 75 16.05 18.25 13.45
N LEU A 76 16.45 18.07 14.73
CA LEU A 76 16.74 19.17 15.64
C LEU A 76 18.17 19.69 15.47
N SER A 77 19.08 18.87 14.98
CA SER A 77 20.49 19.24 14.74
C SER A 77 20.76 19.77 13.33
N GLU A 78 19.79 19.68 12.41
CA GLU A 78 19.92 20.22 11.06
C GLU A 78 19.98 21.76 11.07
N ARG A 79 20.71 22.31 10.09
CA ARG A 79 20.79 23.76 9.90
C ARG A 79 19.77 24.19 8.87
N TYR A 80 18.83 25.02 9.30
CA TYR A 80 17.78 25.58 8.45
C TYR A 80 18.12 27.03 8.11
N GLY A 81 18.51 27.29 6.85
CA GLY A 81 18.74 28.64 6.33
C GLY A 81 17.49 29.26 5.72
N ASP A 82 17.58 30.55 5.40
CA ASP A 82 16.47 31.27 4.75
C ASP A 82 16.14 30.75 3.35
N ASP A 83 17.11 30.11 2.71
CA ASP A 83 17.02 29.46 1.41
C ASP A 83 16.64 27.97 1.48
N THR A 84 16.26 27.48 2.65
CA THR A 84 15.90 26.06 2.83
C THR A 84 14.41 25.84 2.98
N VAL A 85 13.95 24.72 2.45
CA VAL A 85 12.59 24.19 2.66
C VAL A 85 12.66 22.72 3.03
N VAL A 86 11.86 22.30 4.01
CA VAL A 86 11.73 20.89 4.39
C VAL A 86 10.53 20.30 3.65
N ILE A 87 10.77 19.33 2.77
CA ILE A 87 9.73 18.56 2.11
C ILE A 87 9.98 17.11 2.45
N ASP A 88 9.27 16.57 3.44
CA ASP A 88 9.57 15.22 3.93
C ASP A 88 8.39 14.56 4.65
N ASN A 89 8.55 13.27 4.91
CA ASN A 89 7.61 12.43 5.63
C ASN A 89 8.11 12.19 7.06
N PRO A 90 7.63 12.97 8.05
CA PRO A 90 8.06 12.80 9.43
C PRO A 90 7.46 11.56 10.06
N PRO A 91 8.07 11.02 11.15
CA PRO A 91 7.46 9.99 11.97
C PRO A 91 6.09 10.45 12.49
N PHE A 92 5.03 9.68 12.17
CA PHE A 92 3.65 10.07 12.51
C PHE A 92 3.38 10.05 14.01
N SER A 93 4.13 9.26 14.77
CA SER A 93 4.05 9.21 16.24
C SER A 93 4.36 10.56 16.90
N ILE A 94 5.25 11.36 16.31
CA ILE A 94 5.68 12.67 16.82
C ILE A 94 5.34 13.83 15.88
N TYR A 95 4.50 13.58 14.87
CA TYR A 95 4.12 14.55 13.83
C TYR A 95 3.72 15.92 14.40
N ARG A 96 2.81 15.98 15.37
CA ARG A 96 2.35 17.25 15.94
C ARG A 96 3.44 18.06 16.62
N ARG A 97 4.41 17.38 17.24
CA ARG A 97 5.57 18.02 17.88
C ARG A 97 6.49 18.62 16.80
N ILE A 98 6.74 17.88 15.72
CA ILE A 98 7.57 18.35 14.61
C ILE A 98 6.97 19.60 13.97
N VAL A 99 5.67 19.59 13.66
CA VAL A 99 4.98 20.74 13.07
C VAL A 99 5.10 21.98 13.94
N ARG A 100 4.91 21.85 15.29
CA ARG A 100 5.07 22.97 16.21
C ARG A 100 6.51 23.48 16.27
N ASN A 101 7.47 22.57 16.38
CA ASN A 101 8.89 22.96 16.44
C ASN A 101 9.30 23.73 15.16
N TYR A 102 8.94 23.25 13.99
CA TYR A 102 9.27 23.96 12.74
C TYR A 102 8.53 25.29 12.64
N TYR A 103 7.28 25.37 13.07
CA TYR A 103 6.53 26.62 13.10
C TYR A 103 7.19 27.64 14.03
N GLU A 104 7.58 27.26 15.25
CA GLU A 104 8.25 28.10 16.24
C GLU A 104 9.65 28.52 15.78
N MET A 105 10.38 27.65 15.11
CA MET A 105 11.70 27.92 14.54
C MET A 105 11.66 28.76 13.26
N GLY A 106 10.48 29.04 12.69
CA GLY A 106 10.32 29.74 11.41
C GLY A 106 10.79 28.95 10.19
N VAL A 107 10.99 27.64 10.34
CA VAL A 107 11.41 26.75 9.23
C VAL A 107 10.29 26.63 8.22
N ARG A 108 10.59 26.82 6.93
CA ARG A 108 9.63 26.55 5.85
C ARG A 108 9.48 25.05 5.64
N PHE A 109 8.26 24.56 5.65
CA PHE A 109 8.00 23.14 5.50
C PHE A 109 6.75 22.79 4.69
N PHE A 110 6.81 21.63 4.06
CA PHE A 110 5.69 20.87 3.51
C PHE A 110 5.84 19.44 3.99
N LEU A 111 5.04 19.04 4.97
CA LEU A 111 5.17 17.73 5.61
C LEU A 111 4.00 16.82 5.28
N PHE A 112 4.33 15.55 5.06
CA PHE A 112 3.36 14.47 5.04
C PHE A 112 2.78 14.30 6.44
N GLY A 113 1.49 14.01 6.53
CA GLY A 113 0.83 13.85 7.82
C GLY A 113 -0.29 12.82 7.76
N PRO A 114 -0.61 12.20 8.90
CA PRO A 114 -1.68 11.20 8.98
C PRO A 114 -3.04 11.86 8.74
N ALA A 115 -3.79 11.42 7.72
CA ALA A 115 -5.05 12.06 7.33
C ALA A 115 -6.07 12.16 8.47
N LEU A 116 -6.12 11.17 9.37
CA LEU A 116 -7.07 11.13 10.49
C LEU A 116 -6.72 12.07 11.66
N SER A 117 -5.44 12.47 11.82
CA SER A 117 -4.97 13.32 12.91
C SER A 117 -4.11 14.50 12.41
N LEU A 118 -4.41 14.97 11.21
CA LEU A 118 -3.63 15.98 10.50
C LEU A 118 -3.59 17.34 11.21
N PHE A 119 -4.69 17.77 11.79
CA PHE A 119 -4.81 19.10 12.37
C PHE A 119 -4.00 19.28 13.65
N VAL A 120 -3.22 20.35 13.70
CA VAL A 120 -2.35 20.71 14.82
C VAL A 120 -2.85 22.02 15.42
N PRO A 121 -3.46 22.00 16.61
CA PRO A 121 -3.92 23.23 17.27
C PRO A 121 -2.75 24.15 17.65
N GLY A 122 -2.98 25.47 17.58
CA GLY A 122 -2.02 26.50 18.04
C GLY A 122 -0.93 26.86 17.02
N VAL A 123 -1.09 26.47 15.76
CA VAL A 123 -0.20 26.89 14.65
C VAL A 123 -1.02 27.41 13.49
N GLU A 124 -0.54 28.45 12.83
CA GLU A 124 -1.16 29.03 11.63
C GLU A 124 -0.53 28.46 10.39
N VAL A 125 -1.16 27.44 9.82
CA VAL A 125 -0.64 26.66 8.70
C VAL A 125 -1.76 26.34 7.71
N ALA A 126 -1.40 25.89 6.52
CA ALA A 126 -2.34 25.35 5.56
C ALA A 126 -2.33 23.81 5.63
N TYR A 127 -3.50 23.21 5.55
CA TYR A 127 -3.71 21.78 5.45
C TYR A 127 -4.15 21.42 4.03
N ILE A 128 -3.48 20.49 3.42
CA ILE A 128 -3.75 20.05 2.06
C ILE A 128 -4.32 18.65 2.12
N ILE A 129 -5.60 18.54 1.84
CA ILE A 129 -6.39 17.31 1.99
C ILE A 129 -6.45 16.58 0.65
N GLN A 130 -6.09 15.31 0.67
CA GLN A 130 -6.26 14.37 -0.42
C GLN A 130 -6.65 13.00 0.16
N SER A 131 -7.25 12.10 -0.62
CA SER A 131 -7.82 10.84 -0.14
C SER A 131 -7.07 9.59 -0.61
N ALA A 132 -6.13 9.72 -1.57
CA ALA A 132 -5.36 8.59 -2.05
C ALA A 132 -4.50 7.97 -0.93
N GLU A 133 -4.47 6.65 -0.88
CA GLU A 133 -3.53 5.93 -0.03
C GLU A 133 -2.14 5.94 -0.66
N ILE A 134 -1.13 6.35 0.08
CA ILE A 134 0.26 6.19 -0.32
C ILE A 134 0.71 4.79 0.09
N VAL A 135 1.25 4.05 -0.88
CA VAL A 135 1.87 2.74 -0.64
C VAL A 135 3.36 2.98 -0.46
N TYR A 136 3.81 2.92 0.79
CA TYR A 136 5.20 3.13 1.16
C TYR A 136 6.09 1.95 0.77
N GLU A 137 7.41 2.12 0.77
CA GLU A 137 8.37 1.09 0.33
C GLU A 137 8.28 -0.21 1.15
N ASN A 138 7.91 -0.13 2.42
CA ASN A 138 7.66 -1.29 3.27
C ASN A 138 6.31 -1.99 2.98
N GLY A 139 5.54 -1.51 2.01
CA GLY A 139 4.23 -2.03 1.62
C GLY A 139 3.05 -1.53 2.47
N ALA A 140 3.30 -0.68 3.47
CA ALA A 140 2.23 -0.06 4.25
C ALA A 140 1.41 0.88 3.36
N LYS A 141 0.08 0.79 3.48
CA LYS A 141 -0.87 1.68 2.80
C LYS A 141 -1.43 2.65 3.81
N VAL A 142 -1.12 3.91 3.66
CA VAL A 142 -1.53 4.93 4.62
C VAL A 142 -2.22 6.08 3.89
N ARG A 143 -3.39 6.49 4.38
CA ARG A 143 -4.03 7.74 3.95
C ARG A 143 -3.22 8.90 4.50
N THR A 144 -2.58 9.61 3.59
CA THR A 144 -1.66 10.67 3.91
C THR A 144 -2.19 11.97 3.31
N SER A 145 -2.27 13.02 4.09
CA SER A 145 -2.51 14.39 3.66
C SER A 145 -1.28 15.24 4.03
N PHE A 146 -1.35 16.56 3.90
CA PHE A 146 -0.15 17.38 4.07
C PHE A 146 -0.44 18.63 4.90
N VAL A 147 0.62 19.19 5.50
CA VAL A 147 0.61 20.46 6.21
C VAL A 147 1.78 21.32 5.75
N THR A 148 1.54 22.64 5.61
CA THR A 148 2.58 23.56 5.16
C THR A 148 2.39 24.97 5.73
N ASN A 149 3.49 25.68 5.96
CA ASN A 149 3.52 27.11 6.23
C ASN A 149 4.05 27.93 5.04
N MET A 150 4.20 27.30 3.86
CA MET A 150 4.81 27.92 2.67
C MET A 150 3.84 28.78 1.87
N LEU A 151 2.56 28.83 2.23
CA LEU A 151 1.62 29.77 1.63
C LEU A 151 1.80 31.18 2.24
N PRO A 152 1.53 32.25 1.47
CA PRO A 152 1.59 33.60 2.00
C PRO A 152 0.73 33.71 3.27
N VAL A 153 1.34 34.30 4.31
CA VAL A 153 0.70 34.47 5.63
C VAL A 153 -0.44 35.48 5.48
N TRP A 154 -1.64 34.99 5.33
CA TRP A 154 -2.84 35.73 5.65
C TRP A 154 -3.35 35.12 6.94
N SER A 155 -3.35 35.79 8.00
CA SER A 155 -3.74 35.48 9.40
C SER A 155 -4.82 34.42 9.66
N GLN A 156 -4.93 33.37 8.87
CA GLN A 156 -5.97 32.35 8.98
C GLN A 156 -5.46 30.96 8.56
N ILE A 157 -5.82 29.97 9.34
CA ILE A 157 -5.68 28.57 8.99
C ILE A 157 -6.43 28.29 7.69
N ARG A 158 -5.78 27.62 6.73
CA ARG A 158 -6.37 27.29 5.44
C ARG A 158 -6.49 25.80 5.26
N VAL A 159 -7.54 25.40 4.57
CA VAL A 159 -7.73 24.00 4.14
C VAL A 159 -7.89 24.00 2.62
N ILE A 160 -7.05 23.24 1.93
CA ILE A 160 -7.03 23.09 0.49
C ILE A 160 -7.44 21.67 0.14
N LEU A 161 -8.48 21.52 -0.66
CA LEU A 161 -8.88 20.25 -1.24
C LEU A 161 -8.07 20.03 -2.51
N ALA A 162 -7.17 19.04 -2.50
CA ALA A 162 -6.10 18.90 -3.49
C ALA A 162 -6.35 17.73 -4.46
N GLY A 163 -7.47 17.72 -5.18
CA GLY A 163 -7.79 16.69 -6.16
C GLY A 163 -6.73 16.52 -7.27
N LYS A 164 -6.05 17.60 -7.67
CA LYS A 164 -4.94 17.52 -8.63
C LYS A 164 -3.73 16.76 -8.05
N LEU A 165 -3.41 17.00 -6.79
CA LEU A 165 -2.34 16.26 -6.10
C LEU A 165 -2.71 14.80 -5.92
N GLU A 166 -3.96 14.52 -5.54
CA GLU A 166 -4.47 13.16 -5.44
C GLU A 166 -4.33 12.39 -6.76
N ALA A 167 -4.76 12.98 -7.87
CA ALA A 167 -4.62 12.38 -9.19
C ALA A 167 -3.14 12.11 -9.54
N ALA A 168 -2.24 13.05 -9.26
CA ALA A 168 -0.81 12.90 -9.50
C ALA A 168 -0.18 11.77 -8.65
N ILE A 169 -0.59 11.64 -7.38
CA ILE A 169 -0.14 10.55 -6.49
C ILE A 169 -0.63 9.19 -7.01
N ILE A 170 -1.89 9.11 -7.42
CA ILE A 170 -2.47 7.89 -7.99
C ILE A 170 -1.70 7.49 -9.26
N GLU A 171 -1.48 8.42 -10.17
CA GLU A 171 -0.72 8.19 -11.41
C GLU A 171 0.71 7.73 -11.12
N ALA A 172 1.44 8.41 -10.25
CA ALA A 172 2.80 8.05 -9.85
C ALA A 172 2.89 6.62 -9.30
N GLN A 173 1.87 6.16 -8.57
CA GLN A 173 1.80 4.79 -8.06
C GLN A 173 1.39 3.76 -9.11
N HIS A 174 0.63 4.16 -10.15
CA HIS A 174 0.24 3.27 -11.23
C HIS A 174 1.43 2.95 -12.17
N HIS A 175 2.31 3.90 -12.44
CA HIS A 175 3.52 3.67 -13.26
C HIS A 175 4.44 2.61 -12.63
N ASN A 176 4.52 2.52 -11.30
CA ASN A 176 5.25 1.44 -10.61
C ASN A 176 4.47 0.11 -10.55
N ARG A 177 3.20 0.11 -10.91
CA ARG A 177 2.34 -1.06 -11.01
C ARG A 177 2.04 -1.43 -12.46
N ALA A 178 3.04 -1.54 -13.32
CA ALA A 178 2.89 -2.36 -14.50
C ALA A 178 2.61 -3.79 -14.02
N LYS A 179 1.34 -4.06 -13.70
CA LYS A 179 0.84 -5.42 -13.47
C LYS A 179 1.12 -6.15 -14.76
N LYS A 180 2.21 -6.93 -14.81
CA LYS A 180 2.31 -8.00 -15.77
C LYS A 180 1.03 -8.81 -15.57
N LYS A 181 0.06 -8.65 -16.48
CA LYS A 181 -1.12 -9.51 -16.50
C LYS A 181 -0.56 -10.92 -16.59
N HIS A 182 -0.67 -11.67 -15.48
CA HIS A 182 -0.38 -13.09 -15.51
C HIS A 182 -1.44 -13.71 -16.38
N VAL A 183 -1.07 -14.09 -17.58
CA VAL A 183 -1.92 -14.92 -18.42
C VAL A 183 -1.94 -16.28 -17.71
N LYS A 184 -3.06 -16.60 -17.10
CA LYS A 184 -3.27 -17.91 -16.52
C LYS A 184 -3.35 -18.94 -17.65
N PRO A 185 -2.75 -20.13 -17.47
CA PRO A 185 -2.99 -21.23 -18.38
C PRO A 185 -4.49 -21.52 -18.47
N ASP A 186 -4.92 -21.92 -19.65
CA ASP A 186 -6.32 -22.24 -19.92
C ASP A 186 -6.83 -23.39 -19.03
N GLY A 187 -8.06 -23.25 -18.54
CA GLY A 187 -8.69 -24.24 -17.68
C GLY A 187 -8.18 -24.27 -16.23
N LEU A 188 -7.33 -23.35 -15.82
CA LEU A 188 -6.79 -23.31 -14.46
C LEU A 188 -7.53 -22.25 -13.63
N TYR A 189 -8.24 -22.67 -12.59
CA TYR A 189 -9.01 -21.78 -11.69
C TYR A 189 -8.61 -22.01 -10.23
N SER A 190 -8.36 -20.92 -9.51
CA SER A 190 -8.27 -20.94 -8.05
C SER A 190 -9.65 -20.82 -7.42
N SER A 191 -9.79 -21.14 -6.13
CA SER A 191 -11.04 -20.91 -5.41
C SER A 191 -11.50 -19.46 -5.47
N ALA A 192 -10.55 -18.49 -5.44
CA ALA A 192 -10.87 -17.08 -5.58
C ALA A 192 -11.43 -16.69 -6.95
N ASP A 193 -11.06 -17.41 -8.02
CA ASP A 193 -11.64 -17.22 -9.34
C ASP A 193 -13.07 -17.74 -9.38
N LEU A 194 -13.31 -18.93 -8.79
CA LEU A 194 -14.63 -19.54 -8.72
C LEU A 194 -15.63 -18.73 -7.89
N LEU A 195 -15.18 -18.07 -6.82
CA LEU A 195 -16.00 -17.16 -6.02
C LEU A 195 -16.64 -16.02 -6.85
N LYS A 196 -16.01 -15.61 -7.96
CA LYS A 196 -16.58 -14.57 -8.82
C LYS A 196 -17.85 -15.05 -9.52
N PHE A 197 -17.89 -16.32 -9.91
CA PHE A 197 -19.07 -16.93 -10.55
C PHE A 197 -20.21 -17.10 -9.55
N VAL A 198 -19.92 -17.53 -8.33
CA VAL A 198 -20.92 -17.61 -7.25
C VAL A 198 -21.53 -16.23 -6.96
N LYS A 199 -20.70 -15.18 -6.90
CA LYS A 199 -21.21 -13.80 -6.75
C LYS A 199 -22.05 -13.32 -7.92
N ALA A 200 -21.86 -13.89 -9.10
CA ALA A 200 -22.67 -13.63 -10.29
C ALA A 200 -23.99 -14.44 -10.30
N GLY A 201 -24.24 -15.25 -9.28
CA GLY A 201 -25.48 -16.05 -9.14
C GLY A 201 -25.37 -17.44 -9.73
N GLU A 202 -24.15 -17.92 -10.05
CA GLU A 202 -24.00 -19.28 -10.58
C GLU A 202 -24.16 -20.35 -9.48
N ASP A 203 -24.99 -21.33 -9.78
CA ASP A 203 -25.26 -22.50 -8.93
C ASP A 203 -25.14 -23.77 -9.77
N ARG A 204 -23.93 -24.33 -9.82
CA ARG A 204 -23.64 -25.50 -10.64
C ARG A 204 -22.53 -26.36 -10.05
N MET A 205 -22.66 -27.69 -10.24
CA MET A 205 -21.57 -28.63 -9.98
C MET A 205 -20.59 -28.67 -11.16
N LEU A 206 -19.31 -28.54 -10.89
CA LEU A 206 -18.21 -28.64 -11.86
C LEU A 206 -17.39 -29.90 -11.55
N GLU A 207 -16.87 -30.53 -12.60
CA GLU A 207 -15.97 -31.67 -12.46
C GLU A 207 -14.53 -31.15 -12.26
N GLY A 208 -14.03 -31.23 -11.02
CA GLY A 208 -12.64 -30.88 -10.70
C GLY A 208 -11.66 -31.97 -11.13
N SER A 209 -10.41 -31.59 -11.36
CA SER A 209 -9.28 -32.51 -11.56
C SER A 209 -8.57 -32.77 -10.22
N THR A 210 -7.90 -33.91 -10.12
CA THR A 210 -6.96 -34.18 -9.02
C THR A 210 -5.63 -33.44 -9.17
N GLU A 211 -5.39 -32.75 -10.29
CA GLU A 211 -4.20 -31.98 -10.52
C GLU A 211 -4.32 -30.60 -9.90
N TYR A 212 -3.47 -30.31 -8.94
CA TYR A 212 -3.34 -29.00 -8.32
C TYR A 212 -2.08 -28.29 -8.77
N VAL A 213 -2.20 -27.01 -9.07
CA VAL A 213 -1.08 -26.14 -9.46
C VAL A 213 -0.85 -25.11 -8.38
N THR A 214 0.33 -25.11 -7.81
CA THR A 214 0.74 -24.15 -6.76
C THR A 214 1.65 -23.04 -7.28
N GLU A 215 2.13 -23.17 -8.54
CA GLU A 215 3.06 -22.25 -9.16
C GLU A 215 2.74 -22.06 -10.64
N ILE A 216 2.81 -20.83 -11.13
CA ILE A 216 2.63 -20.47 -12.53
C ILE A 216 3.80 -19.60 -12.97
N ASN A 217 4.53 -20.01 -14.01
CA ASN A 217 5.69 -19.28 -14.56
C ASN A 217 6.74 -18.91 -13.48
N GLY A 218 7.12 -19.86 -12.62
CA GLY A 218 8.11 -19.66 -11.57
C GLY A 218 7.62 -18.81 -10.37
N ARG A 219 6.31 -18.55 -10.28
CA ARG A 219 5.74 -17.79 -9.16
C ARG A 219 4.67 -18.60 -8.44
N ARG A 220 4.80 -18.70 -7.13
CA ARG A 220 3.78 -19.29 -6.28
C ARG A 220 2.48 -18.50 -6.37
N ILE A 221 1.38 -19.21 -6.51
CA ILE A 221 0.03 -18.64 -6.38
C ILE A 221 -0.42 -18.78 -4.93
N PHE A 222 -1.27 -17.85 -4.49
CA PHE A 222 -1.87 -17.94 -3.15
C PHE A 222 -2.92 -19.06 -3.15
N GLY A 223 -2.72 -20.06 -2.30
CA GLY A 223 -3.49 -21.29 -2.33
C GLY A 223 -3.03 -22.18 -3.49
N SER A 224 -3.97 -22.97 -4.00
CA SER A 224 -3.75 -23.82 -5.16
C SER A 224 -4.81 -23.52 -6.21
N ALA A 225 -4.47 -23.71 -7.47
CA ALA A 225 -5.45 -23.73 -8.55
C ALA A 225 -5.68 -25.17 -9.00
N MET A 226 -6.88 -25.45 -9.44
CA MET A 226 -7.30 -26.74 -9.96
C MET A 226 -7.50 -26.62 -11.47
N LYS A 227 -7.10 -27.65 -12.22
CA LYS A 227 -7.37 -27.74 -13.64
C LYS A 227 -8.77 -28.33 -13.85
N PHE A 228 -9.56 -27.71 -14.68
CA PHE A 228 -10.90 -28.16 -15.02
C PHE A 228 -10.93 -28.80 -16.43
N PRO A 229 -11.78 -29.82 -16.64
CA PRO A 229 -12.02 -30.40 -17.95
C PRO A 229 -12.47 -29.34 -18.94
N LYS A 230 -12.24 -29.59 -20.24
CA LYS A 230 -12.57 -28.64 -21.31
C LYS A 230 -14.04 -28.19 -21.26
N LYS A 231 -14.97 -29.11 -21.00
CA LYS A 231 -16.40 -28.83 -20.88
C LYS A 231 -16.72 -27.75 -19.85
N ASP A 232 -16.14 -27.86 -18.64
CA ASP A 232 -16.39 -26.90 -17.56
C ASP A 232 -15.58 -25.62 -17.78
N THR A 233 -14.38 -25.73 -18.35
CA THR A 233 -13.58 -24.56 -18.77
C THR A 233 -14.32 -23.71 -19.80
N ASP A 234 -14.87 -24.32 -20.83
CA ASP A 234 -15.62 -23.61 -21.88
C ASP A 234 -16.87 -22.94 -21.28
N TYR A 235 -17.57 -23.62 -20.38
CA TYR A 235 -18.69 -23.04 -19.65
C TYR A 235 -18.27 -21.81 -18.82
N LEU A 236 -17.23 -21.93 -18.01
CA LEU A 236 -16.74 -20.81 -17.19
C LEU A 236 -16.30 -19.61 -18.04
N LYS A 237 -15.74 -19.86 -19.20
CA LYS A 237 -15.40 -18.80 -20.16
C LYS A 237 -16.63 -18.05 -20.70
N THR A 238 -17.71 -18.73 -20.96
CA THR A 238 -18.95 -18.04 -21.39
C THR A 238 -19.44 -17.05 -20.34
N LEU A 239 -19.21 -17.33 -19.04
CA LEU A 239 -19.56 -16.43 -17.94
C LEU A 239 -18.57 -15.26 -17.78
N GLU A 240 -17.32 -15.43 -18.18
CA GLU A 240 -16.31 -14.35 -18.15
C GLU A 240 -16.51 -13.33 -19.27
N TYR A 241 -16.95 -13.76 -20.46
CA TYR A 241 -17.10 -12.92 -21.65
C TYR A 241 -18.54 -12.46 -21.91
N GLY A 242 -19.50 -12.93 -21.12
CA GLY A 242 -20.92 -12.60 -21.28
C GLY A 242 -21.38 -11.35 -20.52
N LYS A 243 -20.46 -10.48 -20.08
CA LYS A 243 -20.76 -9.20 -19.41
C LYS A 243 -20.38 -8.01 -20.25
#